data_44b3792af1f3d162f33b8c1c5cbe3ef3
#
_entry.id   44b3792af1f3d162f33b8c1c5cbe3ef3
#
_cell.length_a   1.000
_cell.length_b   1.000
_cell.length_c   1.000
_cell.angle_alpha   90.00
_cell.angle_beta   90.00
_cell.angle_gamma   90.00
#
_symmetry.space_group_name_H-M   'P 1'
#
loop_
_entity.id
_entity.type
_entity.pdbx_description
1 polymer ?
#
loop_
_entity_poly.entity_id
_entity_poly.type
_entity_poly.pdbx_seq_one_letter_code
_entity_poly.pdbx_strand_id
1 'polypeptide(L)'
;ADRLGVDVHVVLADQSPVRNMDMTVRAAHLDVESLVVGPVATGLACLTAEERELGVALVEFGAAVTNVSVFIGGMLVGLETIQKGASDITDDIASAFGIRRAQAERLKCFHGSALTSPRDHQEVLDIGPDENGNEAGANAPRITKAQLNAVVCQRVDAIVTEIAQALKTLGFSGPSGHQVVLTGGGAELKGAAEHMQGALGRTVRIGRPFGLNSIPEAHSGPA
;
A
#
# COMPACT_ATOMS: atom_id res chain seq x y z
N ALA A 1 -17.14 14.06 39.69
CA ALA A 1 -16.61 12.73 39.36
C ALA A 1 -15.25 12.58 40.01
N ASP A 2 -15.05 11.54 40.81
CA ASP A 2 -13.85 11.35 41.63
C ASP A 2 -12.74 10.56 40.89
N ARG A 3 -12.97 10.18 39.67
CA ARG A 3 -12.00 9.44 38.84
C ARG A 3 -12.09 9.86 37.37
N LEU A 4 -10.93 10.10 36.78
CA LEU A 4 -10.74 10.30 35.33
C LEU A 4 -10.02 9.08 34.78
N GLY A 5 -10.58 8.44 33.76
CA GLY A 5 -9.94 7.38 33.00
C GLY A 5 -9.48 7.95 31.63
N VAL A 6 -8.32 7.55 31.20
CA VAL A 6 -7.77 7.91 29.87
C VAL A 6 -7.27 6.63 29.21
N ASP A 7 -7.74 6.37 27.99
CA ASP A 7 -7.20 5.30 27.15
C ASP A 7 -6.01 5.82 26.37
N VAL A 8 -4.88 5.12 26.42
CA VAL A 8 -3.64 5.51 25.77
C VAL A 8 -3.17 4.38 24.87
N HIS A 9 -3.00 4.67 23.57
CA HIS A 9 -2.31 3.79 22.63
C HIS A 9 -0.83 4.20 22.56
N VAL A 10 0.07 3.25 22.84
CA VAL A 10 1.52 3.50 22.82
C VAL A 10 2.12 2.79 21.62
N VAL A 11 2.79 3.56 20.76
CA VAL A 11 3.56 3.05 19.63
C VAL A 11 5.04 3.13 19.96
N LEU A 12 5.74 2.02 19.82
CA LEU A 12 7.18 1.93 20.04
C LEU A 12 7.90 1.85 18.69
N ALA A 13 9.02 2.53 18.58
CA ALA A 13 9.89 2.49 17.41
C ALA A 13 11.36 2.45 17.84
N ASP A 14 12.22 1.87 17.00
CA ASP A 14 13.66 1.88 17.21
C ASP A 14 14.20 3.31 17.19
N GLN A 15 15.03 3.65 18.17
CA GLN A 15 15.58 4.99 18.33
C GLN A 15 16.51 5.39 17.17
N SER A 16 17.29 4.44 16.61
CA SER A 16 18.30 4.76 15.60
C SER A 16 17.72 5.29 14.29
N PRO A 17 16.69 4.66 13.66
CA PRO A 17 16.02 5.23 12.48
C PRO A 17 15.38 6.58 12.74
N VAL A 18 14.71 6.74 13.89
CA VAL A 18 14.06 8.00 14.28
C VAL A 18 15.08 9.12 14.42
N ARG A 19 16.21 8.86 15.11
CA ARG A 19 17.29 9.83 15.26
C ARG A 19 17.93 10.19 13.93
N ASN A 20 18.16 9.21 13.03
CA ASN A 20 18.72 9.46 11.72
C ASN A 20 17.82 10.36 10.88
N MET A 21 16.52 10.17 10.96
CA MET A 21 15.52 11.00 10.27
C MET A 21 15.56 12.44 10.82
N ASP A 22 15.54 12.63 12.14
CA ASP A 22 15.64 13.94 12.78
C ASP A 22 16.95 14.64 12.38
N MET A 23 18.08 13.94 12.41
CA MET A 23 19.38 14.50 12.00
C MET A 23 19.38 14.92 10.52
N THR A 24 18.73 14.15 9.65
CA THR A 24 18.65 14.46 8.21
C THR A 24 17.87 15.75 7.96
N VAL A 25 16.73 15.91 8.65
CA VAL A 25 15.92 17.13 8.56
C VAL A 25 16.69 18.35 9.08
N ARG A 26 17.36 18.21 10.24
CA ARG A 26 18.18 19.30 10.81
C ARG A 26 19.39 19.64 9.96
N ALA A 27 20.00 18.67 9.27
CA ALA A 27 21.07 18.90 8.32
C ALA A 27 20.64 19.75 7.11
N ALA A 28 19.35 19.76 6.78
CA ALA A 28 18.75 20.63 5.79
C ALA A 28 18.37 22.03 6.36
N HIS A 29 18.86 22.38 7.55
CA HIS A 29 18.55 23.63 8.28
C HIS A 29 17.06 23.82 8.58
N LEU A 30 16.33 22.71 8.82
CA LEU A 30 14.93 22.72 9.26
C LEU A 30 14.84 22.23 10.70
N ASP A 31 13.88 22.75 11.45
CA ASP A 31 13.57 22.28 12.79
C ASP A 31 12.46 21.24 12.75
N VAL A 32 12.61 20.19 13.56
CA VAL A 32 11.58 19.16 13.76
C VAL A 32 10.72 19.61 14.95
N GLU A 33 9.46 19.95 14.67
CA GLU A 33 8.51 20.36 15.69
C GLU A 33 7.95 19.15 16.45
N SER A 34 7.58 18.08 15.72
CA SER A 34 7.04 16.86 16.30
C SER A 34 7.27 15.65 15.40
N LEU A 35 7.20 14.47 16.00
CA LEU A 35 7.20 13.18 15.30
C LEU A 35 5.82 12.57 15.37
N VAL A 36 5.25 12.22 14.22
CA VAL A 36 3.94 11.58 14.09
C VAL A 36 4.11 10.23 13.42
N VAL A 37 3.44 9.23 13.95
CA VAL A 37 3.42 7.89 13.33
C VAL A 37 2.65 7.94 12.02
N GLY A 38 3.24 7.36 10.94
CA GLY A 38 2.66 7.38 9.60
C GLY A 38 1.17 7.04 9.56
N PRO A 39 0.73 5.88 10.09
CA PRO A 39 -0.70 5.50 10.11
C PRO A 39 -1.64 6.52 10.77
N VAL A 40 -1.18 7.28 11.77
CA VAL A 40 -2.00 8.36 12.36
C VAL A 40 -2.13 9.52 11.38
N ALA A 41 -1.04 9.93 10.75
CA ALA A 41 -1.05 10.99 9.74
C ALA A 41 -1.93 10.61 8.54
N THR A 42 -1.75 9.39 8.01
CA THR A 42 -2.53 8.87 6.90
C THR A 42 -4.01 8.71 7.26
N GLY A 43 -4.30 8.25 8.49
CA GLY A 43 -5.67 8.16 9.00
C GLY A 43 -6.38 9.51 9.07
N LEU A 44 -5.66 10.56 9.46
CA LEU A 44 -6.20 11.93 9.46
C LEU A 44 -6.39 12.48 8.04
N ALA A 45 -5.52 12.10 7.11
CA ALA A 45 -5.58 12.57 5.73
C ALA A 45 -6.64 11.87 4.88
N CYS A 46 -6.88 10.55 5.10
CA CYS A 46 -7.67 9.69 4.19
C CYS A 46 -8.99 9.18 4.78
N LEU A 47 -9.19 9.32 6.10
CA LEU A 47 -10.38 8.83 6.79
C LEU A 47 -11.24 9.98 7.30
N THR A 48 -12.55 9.92 7.08
CA THR A 48 -13.47 10.87 7.68
C THR A 48 -13.56 10.71 9.19
N ALA A 49 -14.02 11.74 9.91
CA ALA A 49 -14.25 11.65 11.34
C ALA A 49 -15.27 10.56 11.67
N GLU A 50 -16.31 10.41 10.85
CA GLU A 50 -17.35 9.41 11.01
C GLU A 50 -16.80 7.97 10.85
N GLU A 51 -15.98 7.73 9.81
CA GLU A 51 -15.32 6.43 9.62
C GLU A 51 -14.46 6.04 10.82
N ARG A 52 -13.64 6.99 11.32
CA ARG A 52 -12.80 6.74 12.50
C ARG A 52 -13.63 6.47 13.76
N GLU A 53 -14.77 7.15 13.92
CA GLU A 53 -15.67 6.96 15.06
C GLU A 53 -16.37 5.61 15.02
N LEU A 54 -16.94 5.24 13.86
CA LEU A 54 -17.71 4.00 13.70
C LEU A 54 -16.85 2.73 13.62
N GLY A 55 -15.58 2.87 13.26
CA GLY A 55 -14.68 1.75 13.09
C GLY A 55 -14.33 1.47 11.63
N VAL A 56 -13.03 1.60 11.30
CA VAL A 56 -12.49 1.43 9.96
C VAL A 56 -11.08 0.83 10.03
N ALA A 57 -10.74 -0.02 9.07
CA ALA A 57 -9.37 -0.43 8.85
C ALA A 57 -8.74 0.41 7.71
N LEU A 58 -7.52 0.88 7.94
CA LEU A 58 -6.72 1.56 6.95
C LEU A 58 -5.54 0.67 6.57
N VAL A 59 -5.38 0.41 5.29
CA VAL A 59 -4.29 -0.37 4.71
C VAL A 59 -3.45 0.57 3.85
N GLU A 60 -2.23 0.87 4.30
CA GLU A 60 -1.24 1.61 3.51
C GLU A 60 -0.38 0.61 2.75
N PHE A 61 -0.71 0.38 1.50
CA PHE A 61 0.03 -0.52 0.61
C PHE A 61 1.22 0.23 0.00
N GLY A 62 2.33 0.24 0.72
CA GLY A 62 3.56 0.91 0.33
C GLY A 62 4.44 0.11 -0.62
N ALA A 63 5.67 0.59 -0.84
CA ALA A 63 6.65 -0.08 -1.70
C ALA A 63 7.28 -1.29 -1.00
N ALA A 64 7.85 -1.10 0.19
CA ALA A 64 8.59 -2.13 0.94
C ALA A 64 7.79 -2.72 2.09
N VAL A 65 6.79 -2.01 2.58
CA VAL A 65 5.96 -2.41 3.73
C VAL A 65 4.49 -2.11 3.45
N THR A 66 3.63 -2.87 4.09
CA THR A 66 2.19 -2.62 4.15
C THR A 66 1.79 -2.46 5.60
N ASN A 67 1.26 -1.30 5.96
CA ASN A 67 0.75 -1.05 7.30
C ASN A 67 -0.76 -1.31 7.34
N VAL A 68 -1.19 -2.03 8.37
CA VAL A 68 -2.61 -2.28 8.65
C VAL A 68 -2.93 -1.64 9.98
N SER A 69 -3.82 -0.67 9.99
CA SER A 69 -4.21 0.06 11.18
C SER A 69 -5.73 0.06 11.35
N VAL A 70 -6.19 0.05 12.59
CA VAL A 70 -7.61 0.04 12.95
C VAL A 70 -7.91 1.28 13.79
N PHE A 71 -8.97 1.98 13.40
CA PHE A 71 -9.49 3.14 14.11
C PHE A 71 -10.88 2.84 14.64
N ILE A 72 -11.14 3.18 15.90
CA ILE A 72 -12.46 3.05 16.56
C ILE A 72 -12.59 4.18 17.57
N GLY A 73 -13.77 4.79 17.69
CA GLY A 73 -13.99 5.89 18.63
C GLY A 73 -13.09 7.08 18.37
N GLY A 74 -12.78 7.35 17.11
CA GLY A 74 -11.91 8.46 16.70
C GLY A 74 -10.41 8.21 16.85
N MET A 75 -9.97 7.09 17.45
CA MET A 75 -8.58 6.82 17.82
C MET A 75 -8.01 5.63 17.07
N LEU A 76 -6.68 5.65 16.86
CA LEU A 76 -5.93 4.45 16.44
C LEU A 76 -5.91 3.47 17.61
N VAL A 77 -6.50 2.29 17.43
CA VAL A 77 -6.56 1.24 18.46
C VAL A 77 -5.60 0.09 18.21
N GLY A 78 -5.08 -0.05 17.01
CA GLY A 78 -4.12 -1.10 16.68
C GLY A 78 -3.38 -0.84 15.38
N LEU A 79 -2.15 -1.33 15.30
CA LEU A 79 -1.26 -1.22 14.16
C LEU A 79 -0.46 -2.51 13.99
N GLU A 80 -0.40 -3.01 12.77
CA GLU A 80 0.44 -4.14 12.37
C GLU A 80 1.21 -3.74 11.09
N THR A 81 2.48 -4.12 11.01
CA THR A 81 3.32 -3.84 9.84
C THR A 81 3.76 -5.14 9.17
N ILE A 82 3.39 -5.31 7.92
CA ILE A 82 3.76 -6.43 7.07
C ILE A 82 4.99 -6.00 6.27
N GLN A 83 6.07 -6.79 6.36
CA GLN A 83 7.36 -6.53 5.69
C GLN A 83 7.31 -6.95 4.20
N LYS A 84 6.24 -6.56 3.52
CA LYS A 84 5.99 -6.79 2.08
C LYS A 84 5.21 -5.62 1.51
N GLY A 85 5.47 -5.31 0.24
CA GLY A 85 4.81 -4.23 -0.46
C GLY A 85 4.84 -4.39 -1.98
N ALA A 86 4.57 -3.31 -2.70
CA ALA A 86 4.50 -3.32 -4.15
C ALA A 86 5.85 -3.58 -4.84
N SER A 87 6.99 -3.40 -4.14
CA SER A 87 8.32 -3.75 -4.63
C SER A 87 8.53 -5.25 -4.75
N ASP A 88 7.90 -6.05 -3.88
CA ASP A 88 7.96 -7.51 -3.97
C ASP A 88 7.29 -8.02 -5.26
N ILE A 89 6.25 -7.33 -5.74
CA ILE A 89 5.64 -7.63 -7.05
C ILE A 89 6.65 -7.40 -8.16
N THR A 90 7.42 -6.31 -8.10
CA THR A 90 8.47 -5.99 -9.07
C THR A 90 9.56 -7.05 -9.09
N ASP A 91 9.99 -7.49 -7.91
CA ASP A 91 11.05 -8.49 -7.76
C ASP A 91 10.59 -9.86 -8.26
N ASP A 92 9.32 -10.23 -8.04
CA ASP A 92 8.72 -11.44 -8.60
C ASP A 92 8.65 -11.39 -10.12
N ILE A 93 8.23 -10.26 -10.71
CA ILE A 93 8.20 -10.06 -12.17
C ILE A 93 9.61 -10.18 -12.74
N ALA A 94 10.60 -9.51 -12.14
CA ALA A 94 11.99 -9.56 -12.56
C ALA A 94 12.52 -11.00 -12.55
N SER A 95 12.25 -11.73 -11.49
CA SER A 95 12.66 -13.13 -11.30
C SER A 95 11.94 -14.08 -12.27
N ALA A 96 10.62 -13.94 -12.40
CA ALA A 96 9.80 -14.84 -13.23
C ALA A 96 10.17 -14.75 -14.72
N PHE A 97 10.54 -13.56 -15.20
CA PHE A 97 10.83 -13.34 -16.62
C PHE A 97 12.32 -13.16 -16.92
N GLY A 98 13.19 -13.17 -15.91
CA GLY A 98 14.63 -13.01 -16.09
C GLY A 98 15.00 -11.63 -16.66
N ILE A 99 14.26 -10.58 -16.28
CA ILE A 99 14.47 -9.19 -16.75
C ILE A 99 14.99 -8.31 -15.62
N ARG A 100 15.50 -7.13 -15.97
CA ARG A 100 16.01 -6.18 -14.99
C ARG A 100 14.87 -5.58 -14.16
N ARG A 101 15.15 -5.23 -12.93
CA ARG A 101 14.16 -4.66 -11.97
C ARG A 101 13.47 -3.41 -12.53
N ALA A 102 14.20 -2.53 -13.22
CA ALA A 102 13.61 -1.33 -13.83
C ALA A 102 12.59 -1.67 -14.95
N GLN A 103 12.88 -2.69 -15.77
CA GLN A 103 11.94 -3.20 -16.76
C GLN A 103 10.71 -3.85 -16.12
N ALA A 104 10.92 -4.61 -15.05
CA ALA A 104 9.84 -5.22 -14.29
C ALA A 104 8.93 -4.17 -13.64
N GLU A 105 9.51 -3.11 -13.06
CA GLU A 105 8.76 -1.98 -12.49
C GLU A 105 7.92 -1.29 -13.57
N ARG A 106 8.51 -1.04 -14.74
CA ARG A 106 7.79 -0.47 -15.87
C ARG A 106 6.62 -1.36 -16.31
N LEU A 107 6.84 -2.67 -16.46
CA LEU A 107 5.77 -3.60 -16.81
C LEU A 107 4.65 -3.60 -15.76
N LYS A 108 5.00 -3.62 -14.46
CA LYS A 108 4.04 -3.53 -13.37
C LYS A 108 3.19 -2.26 -13.46
N CYS A 109 3.83 -1.09 -13.59
CA CYS A 109 3.15 0.20 -13.57
C CYS A 109 2.25 0.43 -14.79
N PHE A 110 2.68 0.02 -15.98
CA PHE A 110 1.94 0.30 -17.22
C PHE A 110 0.97 -0.80 -17.63
N HIS A 111 1.25 -2.06 -17.30
CA HIS A 111 0.50 -3.20 -17.80
C HIS A 111 -0.02 -4.14 -16.69
N GLY A 112 0.56 -4.05 -15.47
CA GLY A 112 0.20 -4.91 -14.35
C GLY A 112 -1.24 -4.70 -13.88
N SER A 113 -1.91 -5.79 -13.54
CA SER A 113 -3.25 -5.78 -13.01
C SER A 113 -3.44 -6.93 -12.01
N ALA A 114 -4.10 -6.64 -10.89
CA ALA A 114 -4.57 -7.65 -9.96
C ALA A 114 -5.88 -8.32 -10.41
N LEU A 115 -6.39 -7.95 -11.59
CA LEU A 115 -7.54 -8.57 -12.25
C LEU A 115 -7.08 -9.24 -13.53
N THR A 116 -7.68 -10.38 -13.86
CA THR A 116 -7.40 -11.14 -15.07
C THR A 116 -8.55 -11.04 -16.07
N SER A 117 -8.21 -11.05 -17.37
CA SER A 117 -9.18 -11.04 -18.45
C SER A 117 -8.83 -12.15 -19.48
N PRO A 118 -9.83 -12.80 -20.11
CA PRO A 118 -9.56 -13.76 -21.19
C PRO A 118 -8.77 -13.16 -22.37
N ARG A 119 -8.85 -11.84 -22.59
CA ARG A 119 -8.10 -11.15 -23.66
C ARG A 119 -6.62 -11.00 -23.37
N ASP A 120 -6.21 -11.08 -22.10
CA ASP A 120 -4.82 -10.90 -21.68
C ASP A 120 -3.88 -11.95 -22.30
N HIS A 121 -4.39 -13.11 -22.72
CA HIS A 121 -3.60 -14.15 -23.39
C HIS A 121 -3.13 -13.76 -24.80
N GLN A 122 -3.82 -12.83 -25.45
CA GLN A 122 -3.52 -12.40 -26.82
C GLN A 122 -2.62 -11.17 -26.87
N GLU A 123 -2.51 -10.45 -25.76
CA GLU A 123 -1.73 -9.23 -25.65
C GLU A 123 -0.27 -9.55 -25.28
N VAL A 124 0.66 -9.36 -26.23
CA VAL A 124 2.10 -9.49 -26.00
C VAL A 124 2.65 -8.14 -25.62
N LEU A 125 3.39 -8.09 -24.50
CA LEU A 125 3.92 -6.86 -23.93
C LEU A 125 5.32 -6.56 -24.48
N ASP A 126 5.59 -5.28 -24.70
CA ASP A 126 6.92 -4.76 -24.96
C ASP A 126 7.64 -4.52 -23.61
N ILE A 127 8.76 -5.19 -23.42
CA ILE A 127 9.58 -5.06 -22.21
C ILE A 127 10.23 -3.67 -22.15
N GLY A 128 10.46 -3.06 -23.30
CA GLY A 128 11.12 -1.76 -23.42
C GLY A 128 12.63 -1.79 -23.14
N PRO A 129 13.29 -0.65 -23.28
CA PRO A 129 14.72 -0.52 -23.09
C PRO A 129 15.13 -0.74 -21.61
N ASP A 130 16.40 -1.10 -21.44
CA ASP A 130 17.03 -1.15 -20.12
C ASP A 130 17.39 0.27 -19.60
N GLU A 131 17.96 0.35 -18.40
CA GLU A 131 18.39 1.61 -17.75
C GLU A 131 19.45 2.38 -18.58
N ASN A 132 20.15 1.72 -19.48
CA ASN A 132 21.15 2.31 -20.36
C ASN A 132 20.57 2.68 -21.74
N GLY A 133 19.27 2.54 -21.94
CA GLY A 133 18.60 2.83 -23.20
C GLY A 133 18.78 1.75 -24.28
N ASN A 134 19.35 0.58 -23.91
CA ASN A 134 19.48 -0.51 -24.87
C ASN A 134 18.13 -1.20 -25.02
N GLU A 135 17.66 -1.35 -26.25
CA GLU A 135 16.45 -2.13 -26.53
C GLU A 135 16.60 -3.58 -26.08
N ALA A 136 15.49 -4.20 -25.74
CA ALA A 136 15.44 -5.61 -25.45
C ALA A 136 16.01 -6.38 -26.65
N GLY A 137 17.10 -7.13 -26.43
CA GLY A 137 17.78 -7.85 -27.50
C GLY A 137 16.86 -8.86 -28.21
N ALA A 138 17.28 -9.34 -29.37
CA ALA A 138 16.52 -10.33 -30.18
C ALA A 138 16.11 -11.60 -29.40
N ASN A 139 16.73 -11.87 -28.26
CA ASN A 139 16.44 -12.99 -27.35
C ASN A 139 15.59 -12.57 -26.13
N ALA A 140 15.00 -11.37 -26.11
CA ALA A 140 14.14 -10.97 -25.00
C ALA A 140 12.93 -11.90 -24.87
N PRO A 141 12.52 -12.24 -23.63
CA PRO A 141 11.37 -13.11 -23.44
C PRO A 141 10.10 -12.44 -23.97
N ARG A 142 9.28 -13.21 -24.65
CA ARG A 142 7.94 -12.75 -25.05
C ARG A 142 7.01 -12.96 -23.89
N ILE A 143 6.56 -11.87 -23.28
CA ILE A 143 5.69 -11.88 -22.11
C ILE A 143 4.28 -11.52 -22.56
N THR A 144 3.30 -12.36 -22.25
CA THR A 144 1.88 -11.99 -22.41
C THR A 144 1.38 -11.28 -21.16
N LYS A 145 0.39 -10.42 -21.32
CA LYS A 145 -0.27 -9.74 -20.20
C LYS A 145 -0.87 -10.74 -19.19
N ALA A 146 -1.36 -11.89 -19.67
CA ALA A 146 -1.85 -12.96 -18.82
C ALA A 146 -0.75 -13.52 -17.90
N GLN A 147 0.46 -13.72 -18.43
CA GLN A 147 1.61 -14.19 -17.64
C GLN A 147 2.02 -13.14 -16.61
N LEU A 148 2.08 -11.87 -17.01
CA LEU A 148 2.36 -10.76 -16.08
C LEU A 148 1.34 -10.70 -14.95
N ASN A 149 0.04 -10.68 -15.30
CA ASN A 149 -1.03 -10.59 -14.31
C ASN A 149 -1.09 -11.82 -13.39
N ALA A 150 -0.70 -13.01 -13.85
CA ALA A 150 -0.60 -14.19 -13.00
C ALA A 150 0.44 -13.99 -11.88
N VAL A 151 1.62 -13.45 -12.21
CA VAL A 151 2.67 -13.13 -11.21
C VAL A 151 2.18 -12.05 -10.25
N VAL A 152 1.57 -10.99 -10.77
CA VAL A 152 1.02 -9.89 -9.96
C VAL A 152 -0.04 -10.41 -8.99
N CYS A 153 -1.04 -11.17 -9.47
CA CYS A 153 -2.11 -11.72 -8.63
C CYS A 153 -1.54 -12.63 -7.54
N GLN A 154 -0.60 -13.50 -7.86
CA GLN A 154 0.01 -14.40 -6.88
C GLN A 154 0.65 -13.65 -5.72
N ARG A 155 1.37 -12.55 -5.99
CA ARG A 155 1.98 -11.73 -4.93
C ARG A 155 0.92 -10.94 -4.16
N VAL A 156 -0.05 -10.37 -4.84
CA VAL A 156 -1.16 -9.64 -4.19
C VAL A 156 -1.95 -10.57 -3.28
N ASP A 157 -2.25 -11.80 -3.70
CA ASP A 157 -2.91 -12.82 -2.86
C ASP A 157 -2.13 -13.09 -1.57
N ALA A 158 -0.80 -13.24 -1.68
CA ALA A 158 0.05 -13.45 -0.51
C ALA A 158 -0.01 -12.25 0.46
N ILE A 159 0.05 -11.02 -0.05
CA ILE A 159 -0.04 -9.81 0.77
C ILE A 159 -1.43 -9.68 1.41
N VAL A 160 -2.50 -9.92 0.65
CA VAL A 160 -3.89 -9.85 1.15
C VAL A 160 -4.14 -10.90 2.24
N THR A 161 -3.53 -12.07 2.11
CA THR A 161 -3.61 -13.11 3.16
C THR A 161 -2.99 -12.62 4.48
N GLU A 162 -1.84 -11.94 4.42
CA GLU A 162 -1.22 -11.35 5.60
C GLU A 162 -2.03 -10.18 6.16
N ILE A 163 -2.63 -9.35 5.29
CA ILE A 163 -3.55 -8.27 5.70
C ILE A 163 -4.76 -8.87 6.44
N ALA A 164 -5.35 -9.96 5.92
CA ALA A 164 -6.47 -10.63 6.58
C ALA A 164 -6.08 -11.16 7.97
N GLN A 165 -4.87 -11.72 8.10
CA GLN A 165 -4.34 -12.17 9.38
C GLN A 165 -4.09 -11.00 10.34
N ALA A 166 -3.51 -9.90 9.86
CA ALA A 166 -3.28 -8.68 10.65
C ALA A 166 -4.61 -8.11 11.17
N LEU A 167 -5.62 -7.99 10.31
CA LEU A 167 -6.96 -7.54 10.71
C LEU A 167 -7.57 -8.44 11.80
N LYS A 168 -7.37 -9.75 11.69
CA LYS A 168 -7.82 -10.70 12.72
C LYS A 168 -7.06 -10.51 14.03
N THR A 169 -5.75 -10.35 13.99
CA THR A 169 -4.90 -10.10 15.17
C THR A 169 -5.31 -8.81 15.86
N LEU A 170 -5.63 -7.76 15.11
CA LEU A 170 -6.11 -6.48 15.61
C LEU A 170 -7.57 -6.51 16.10
N GLY A 171 -8.23 -7.67 16.09
CA GLY A 171 -9.61 -7.81 16.54
C GLY A 171 -10.65 -7.22 15.57
N PHE A 172 -10.25 -6.85 14.35
CA PHE A 172 -11.14 -6.31 13.32
C PHE A 172 -11.90 -7.44 12.59
N SER A 173 -12.50 -8.34 13.36
CA SER A 173 -13.25 -9.51 12.90
C SER A 173 -14.77 -9.35 13.00
N GLY A 174 -15.27 -8.16 13.30
CA GLY A 174 -16.70 -7.85 13.44
C GLY A 174 -17.51 -8.05 12.17
N PRO A 175 -18.84 -7.86 12.24
CA PRO A 175 -19.74 -8.12 11.13
C PRO A 175 -19.31 -7.35 9.87
N SER A 176 -19.68 -7.86 8.71
CA SER A 176 -19.29 -7.43 7.36
C SER A 176 -19.57 -5.96 6.98
N GLY A 177 -19.95 -5.11 7.92
CA GLY A 177 -20.20 -3.67 7.72
C GLY A 177 -18.99 -2.75 7.89
N HIS A 178 -17.88 -3.26 8.44
CA HIS A 178 -16.69 -2.42 8.63
C HIS A 178 -15.89 -2.32 7.34
N GLN A 179 -15.69 -1.10 6.88
CA GLN A 179 -15.00 -0.76 5.65
C GLN A 179 -13.48 -0.86 5.82
N VAL A 180 -12.81 -1.21 4.73
CA VAL A 180 -11.36 -1.11 4.57
C VAL A 180 -11.06 0.06 3.63
N VAL A 181 -10.12 0.90 4.01
CA VAL A 181 -9.61 1.98 3.16
C VAL A 181 -8.20 1.60 2.72
N LEU A 182 -7.98 1.54 1.41
CA LEU A 182 -6.71 1.20 0.80
C LEU A 182 -6.04 2.47 0.28
N THR A 183 -4.80 2.72 0.66
CA THR A 183 -4.01 3.88 0.23
C THR A 183 -2.55 3.48 0.01
N GLY A 184 -1.68 4.43 -0.36
CA GLY A 184 -0.29 4.18 -0.71
C GLY A 184 -0.11 3.85 -2.19
N GLY A 185 1.13 3.91 -2.70
CA GLY A 185 1.43 3.70 -4.12
C GLY A 185 0.99 2.34 -4.67
N GLY A 186 0.94 1.29 -3.84
CA GLY A 186 0.41 -0.02 -4.23
C GLY A 186 -1.10 -0.01 -4.50
N ALA A 187 -1.84 0.96 -3.97
CA ALA A 187 -3.27 1.12 -4.23
C ALA A 187 -3.57 1.59 -5.66
N GLU A 188 -2.57 2.14 -6.36
CA GLU A 188 -2.68 2.54 -7.77
C GLU A 188 -2.58 1.34 -8.72
N LEU A 189 -2.15 0.17 -8.24
CA LEU A 189 -2.14 -1.04 -9.05
C LEU A 189 -3.57 -1.35 -9.51
N LYS A 190 -3.75 -1.47 -10.81
CA LYS A 190 -5.06 -1.72 -11.41
C LYS A 190 -5.72 -2.95 -10.79
N GLY A 191 -6.93 -2.78 -10.28
CA GLY A 191 -7.72 -3.86 -9.69
C GLY A 191 -7.31 -4.26 -8.27
N ALA A 192 -6.37 -3.56 -7.62
CA ALA A 192 -5.93 -3.90 -6.26
C ALA A 192 -7.09 -3.81 -5.24
N ALA A 193 -7.90 -2.78 -5.32
CA ALA A 193 -9.03 -2.60 -4.40
C ALA A 193 -10.11 -3.69 -4.61
N GLU A 194 -10.46 -3.97 -5.86
CA GLU A 194 -11.45 -5.00 -6.22
C GLU A 194 -10.98 -6.39 -5.81
N HIS A 195 -9.70 -6.69 -6.05
CA HIS A 195 -9.09 -7.95 -5.64
C HIS A 195 -9.12 -8.13 -4.12
N MET A 196 -8.69 -7.10 -3.40
CA MET A 196 -8.72 -7.08 -1.93
C MET A 196 -10.14 -7.18 -1.38
N GLN A 197 -11.12 -6.49 -1.99
CA GLN A 197 -12.53 -6.59 -1.63
C GLN A 197 -13.05 -8.03 -1.76
N GLY A 198 -12.74 -8.69 -2.87
CA GLY A 198 -13.12 -10.10 -3.09
C GLY A 198 -12.50 -11.04 -2.07
N ALA A 199 -11.21 -10.88 -1.79
CA ALA A 199 -10.47 -11.76 -0.89
C ALA A 199 -10.80 -11.54 0.59
N LEU A 200 -11.03 -10.29 1.02
CA LEU A 200 -11.40 -9.96 2.41
C LEU A 200 -12.90 -10.11 2.70
N GLY A 201 -13.75 -10.17 1.66
CA GLY A 201 -15.21 -10.16 1.81
C GLY A 201 -15.75 -8.88 2.46
N ARG A 202 -15.07 -7.75 2.29
CA ARG A 202 -15.38 -6.45 2.89
C ARG A 202 -15.36 -5.36 1.84
N THR A 203 -16.14 -4.30 2.05
CA THR A 203 -16.05 -3.12 1.18
C THR A 203 -14.68 -2.48 1.28
N VAL A 204 -14.02 -2.29 0.12
CA VAL A 204 -12.73 -1.62 0.01
C VAL A 204 -12.90 -0.36 -0.83
N ARG A 205 -12.50 0.79 -0.30
CA ARG A 205 -12.41 2.03 -1.07
C ARG A 205 -10.96 2.52 -1.14
N ILE A 206 -10.63 3.26 -2.18
CA ILE A 206 -9.34 3.96 -2.28
C ILE A 206 -9.39 5.20 -1.38
N GLY A 207 -8.41 5.31 -0.48
CA GLY A 207 -8.16 6.49 0.33
C GLY A 207 -7.35 7.52 -0.48
N ARG A 208 -7.81 8.77 -0.45
CA ARG A 208 -7.08 9.91 -1.01
C ARG A 208 -7.06 11.02 0.03
N PRO A 209 -5.99 11.83 0.09
CA PRO A 209 -5.94 12.97 0.98
C PRO A 209 -7.10 13.93 0.69
N PHE A 210 -7.74 14.43 1.75
CA PHE A 210 -8.80 15.44 1.66
C PHE A 210 -8.62 16.51 2.74
N GLY A 211 -9.35 17.62 2.59
CA GLY A 211 -9.35 18.69 3.58
C GLY A 211 -8.15 19.64 3.49
N LEU A 212 -7.24 19.43 2.56
CA LEU A 212 -6.13 20.36 2.29
C LEU A 212 -6.50 21.23 1.07
N ASN A 213 -6.42 22.54 1.23
CA ASN A 213 -6.63 23.49 0.14
C ASN A 213 -5.37 23.60 -0.71
N SER A 214 -5.52 23.66 -2.02
CA SER A 214 -4.43 23.94 -2.97
C SER A 214 -3.35 22.84 -3.07
N ILE A 215 -3.72 21.57 -2.88
CA ILE A 215 -2.80 20.47 -3.22
C ILE A 215 -2.67 20.43 -4.75
N PRO A 216 -1.45 20.44 -5.32
CA PRO A 216 -1.25 20.19 -6.73
C PRO A 216 -1.85 18.83 -7.12
N GLU A 217 -2.44 18.74 -8.31
CA GLU A 217 -3.10 17.51 -8.80
C GLU A 217 -2.17 16.28 -8.76
N ALA A 218 -0.86 16.50 -9.00
CA ALA A 218 0.17 15.48 -8.89
C ALA A 218 0.30 14.84 -7.50
N HIS A 219 -0.20 15.49 -6.44
CA HIS A 219 -0.12 15.01 -5.05
C HIS A 219 -1.51 14.66 -4.47
N SER A 220 -2.55 14.62 -5.30
CA SER A 220 -3.92 14.26 -4.89
C SER A 220 -4.22 12.76 -5.01
N GLY A 221 -3.25 11.95 -5.39
CA GLY A 221 -3.35 10.49 -5.51
C GLY A 221 -3.44 9.78 -4.15
N PRO A 222 -3.62 8.46 -4.14
CA PRO A 222 -3.60 7.64 -2.93
C PRO A 222 -2.18 7.41 -2.39
N ALA A 223 -1.16 7.85 -3.11
CA ALA A 223 0.26 7.73 -2.76
C ALA A 223 0.84 9.05 -2.27
#